data_300bdefe65de733a96854b57eba6baf3
#
_entry.id   300bdefe65de733a96854b57eba6baf3
#
_cell.length_a   1.000
_cell.length_b   1.000
_cell.length_c   1.000
_cell.angle_alpha   90.00
_cell.angle_beta   90.00
_cell.angle_gamma   90.00
#
_symmetry.space_group_name_H-M   'P 1'
#
loop_
_entity.id
_entity.type
_entity.pdbx_description
1 polymer ?
#
loop_
_entity_poly.entity_id
_entity_poly.type
_entity_poly.pdbx_seq_one_letter_code
_entity_poly.pdbx_strand_id
1 'polypeptide(L)'
;TNNLLFIHSSKFNKDRLIPIQPAVTAELQNYRQKVEVLSANAIGEPSFFITTGGRPLKRDALEYAFRKIRDIIDVSDSGYDKARLYDFRHTFASRTILGWLEQDIDVNAKLYLLSTYMGHNHPEDTYWYLSATPELLDMSSCKYENIYGGHDNG
;
A
#
# COMPACT_ATOMS: atom_id res chain seq x y z
N THR A 1 -9.68 16.35 -13.15
CA THR A 1 -9.26 15.52 -12.00
C THR A 1 -7.90 14.95 -12.30
N ASN A 2 -6.88 15.29 -11.52
CA ASN A 2 -5.48 14.98 -11.85
C ASN A 2 -5.03 13.60 -11.32
N ASN A 3 -5.96 12.72 -10.92
CA ASN A 3 -5.64 11.42 -10.31
C ASN A 3 -4.59 11.52 -9.18
N LEU A 4 -4.73 12.56 -8.34
CA LEU A 4 -3.85 12.85 -7.23
C LEU A 4 -4.63 12.85 -5.93
N LEU A 5 -4.10 12.18 -4.91
CA LEU A 5 -4.57 12.25 -3.54
C LEU A 5 -3.64 13.17 -2.75
N PHE A 6 -4.20 14.24 -2.19
CA PHE A 6 -3.46 15.12 -1.30
C PHE A 6 -3.62 14.62 0.14
N ILE A 7 -2.51 14.28 0.77
CA ILE A 7 -2.47 13.91 2.19
C ILE A 7 -1.91 15.09 2.96
N HIS A 8 -2.78 15.70 3.76
CA HIS A 8 -2.43 16.84 4.59
C HIS A 8 -2.05 16.42 6.00
N SER A 9 -1.06 17.09 6.58
CA SER A 9 -0.62 16.90 7.96
C SER A 9 -0.42 15.43 8.37
N SER A 10 0.27 14.67 7.53
CA SER A 10 0.64 13.29 7.87
C SER A 10 1.66 13.26 9.01
N LYS A 11 2.16 12.09 9.38
CA LYS A 11 3.19 11.93 10.42
C LYS A 11 4.32 12.95 10.21
N PHE A 12 4.69 13.69 11.26
CA PHE A 12 5.64 14.83 11.28
C PHE A 12 5.15 16.08 10.52
N ASN A 13 3.84 16.26 10.43
CA ASN A 13 3.22 17.44 9.80
C ASN A 13 3.67 17.66 8.34
N LYS A 14 3.88 16.57 7.60
CA LYS A 14 4.29 16.61 6.19
C LYS A 14 3.09 16.43 5.27
N ASP A 15 3.00 17.32 4.29
CA ASP A 15 2.05 17.21 3.20
C ASP A 15 2.66 16.42 2.04
N ARG A 16 1.84 15.66 1.32
CA ARG A 16 2.28 14.95 0.12
C ARG A 16 1.16 14.73 -0.88
N LEU A 17 1.54 14.75 -2.15
CA LEU A 17 0.69 14.34 -3.25
C LEU A 17 1.02 12.90 -3.64
N ILE A 18 0.00 12.07 -3.71
CA ILE A 18 0.14 10.66 -4.10
C ILE A 18 -0.62 10.47 -5.40
N PRO A 19 0.03 10.06 -6.50
CA PRO A 19 -0.67 9.65 -7.70
C PRO A 19 -1.42 8.36 -7.43
N ILE A 20 -2.67 8.31 -7.87
CA ILE A 20 -3.55 7.13 -7.78
C ILE A 20 -4.04 6.75 -9.16
N GLN A 21 -4.39 5.48 -9.34
CA GLN A 21 -4.92 5.01 -10.61
C GLN A 21 -6.28 5.64 -10.93
N PRO A 22 -6.60 5.88 -12.22
CA PRO A 22 -7.89 6.45 -12.63
C PRO A 22 -9.09 5.66 -12.09
N ALA A 23 -9.00 4.33 -12.05
CA ALA A 23 -10.04 3.47 -11.50
C ALA A 23 -10.30 3.76 -10.01
N VAL A 24 -9.24 3.98 -9.22
CA VAL A 24 -9.38 4.34 -7.80
C VAL A 24 -10.00 5.73 -7.66
N THR A 25 -9.62 6.68 -8.52
CA THR A 25 -10.24 8.01 -8.55
C THR A 25 -11.73 7.92 -8.82
N ALA A 26 -12.14 7.10 -9.81
CA ALA A 26 -13.55 6.91 -10.15
C ALA A 26 -14.34 6.32 -8.96
N GLU A 27 -13.80 5.32 -8.27
CA GLU A 27 -14.43 4.73 -7.08
C GLU A 27 -14.57 5.73 -5.92
N LEU A 28 -13.54 6.54 -5.67
CA LEU A 28 -13.62 7.59 -4.66
C LEU A 28 -14.65 8.66 -5.00
N GLN A 29 -14.79 9.02 -6.28
CA GLN A 29 -15.81 9.95 -6.73
C GLN A 29 -17.23 9.37 -6.60
N ASN A 30 -17.42 8.11 -6.99
CA ASN A 30 -18.70 7.40 -6.80
C ASN A 30 -19.07 7.33 -5.32
N TYR A 31 -18.09 7.03 -4.46
CA TYR A 31 -18.30 7.03 -3.02
C TYR A 31 -18.73 8.42 -2.53
N ARG A 32 -18.04 9.48 -2.94
CA ARG A 32 -18.34 10.86 -2.55
C ARG A 32 -19.79 11.24 -2.92
N GLN A 33 -20.24 10.92 -4.13
CA GLN A 33 -21.61 11.20 -4.55
C GLN A 33 -22.65 10.50 -3.67
N LYS A 34 -22.39 9.22 -3.30
CA LYS A 34 -23.26 8.48 -2.39
C LYS A 34 -23.29 9.09 -0.99
N VAL A 35 -22.14 9.56 -0.53
CA VAL A 35 -21.99 10.14 0.80
C VAL A 35 -22.58 11.53 0.91
N GLU A 36 -22.55 12.33 -0.14
CA GLU A 36 -23.20 13.66 -0.16
C GLU A 36 -24.69 13.57 0.19
N VAL A 37 -25.37 12.53 -0.25
CA VAL A 37 -26.78 12.28 0.10
C VAL A 37 -26.94 11.92 1.59
N LEU A 38 -25.98 11.18 2.16
CA LEU A 38 -26.00 10.75 3.56
C LEU A 38 -25.48 11.83 4.51
N SER A 39 -24.58 12.69 4.03
CA SER A 39 -23.91 13.70 4.83
C SER A 39 -24.73 14.98 5.05
N ALA A 40 -25.89 15.12 4.40
CA ALA A 40 -26.81 16.22 4.66
C ALA A 40 -27.20 16.34 6.15
N ASN A 41 -27.04 15.26 6.92
CA ASN A 41 -27.27 15.20 8.37
C ASN A 41 -26.00 14.82 9.15
N ALA A 42 -24.80 14.99 8.58
CA ALA A 42 -23.56 14.61 9.25
C ALA A 42 -23.30 15.48 10.47
N ILE A 43 -23.05 14.85 11.61
CA ILE A 43 -22.72 15.52 12.87
C ILE A 43 -21.21 15.38 13.09
N GLY A 44 -20.50 16.47 13.22
CA GLY A 44 -19.08 16.52 13.56
C GLY A 44 -18.17 17.09 12.48
N GLU A 45 -16.87 16.91 12.65
CA GLU A 45 -15.86 17.37 11.69
C GLU A 45 -16.03 16.68 10.32
N PRO A 46 -15.87 17.43 9.21
CA PRO A 46 -15.99 16.87 7.89
C PRO A 46 -14.96 15.74 7.68
N SER A 47 -15.43 14.56 7.35
CA SER A 47 -14.59 13.42 7.01
C SER A 47 -14.99 12.86 5.66
N PHE A 48 -14.01 12.47 4.85
CA PHE A 48 -14.30 11.84 3.57
C PHE A 48 -14.98 10.48 3.77
N PHE A 49 -14.46 9.66 4.68
CA PHE A 49 -15.07 8.36 5.01
C PHE A 49 -15.98 8.47 6.22
N ILE A 50 -17.24 8.09 6.03
CA ILE A 50 -18.25 8.12 7.07
C ILE A 50 -18.91 6.76 7.26
N THR A 51 -19.46 6.53 8.46
CA THR A 51 -20.33 5.40 8.75
C THR A 51 -21.73 5.62 8.15
N THR A 52 -22.55 4.59 8.11
CA THR A 52 -23.98 4.69 7.69
C THR A 52 -24.79 5.68 8.57
N GLY A 53 -24.33 5.96 9.78
CA GLY A 53 -24.93 6.97 10.66
C GLY A 53 -24.35 8.39 10.48
N GLY A 54 -23.60 8.66 9.38
CA GLY A 54 -23.06 9.99 9.06
C GLY A 54 -21.88 10.44 9.95
N ARG A 55 -21.30 9.57 10.76
CA ARG A 55 -20.16 9.90 11.63
C ARG A 55 -18.84 9.54 10.94
N PRO A 56 -17.73 10.27 11.20
CA PRO A 56 -16.41 9.91 10.70
C PRO A 56 -16.08 8.45 10.97
N LEU A 57 -15.59 7.75 9.93
CA LEU A 57 -15.13 6.36 10.05
C LEU A 57 -13.82 6.33 10.82
N LYS A 58 -13.84 5.72 12.00
CA LYS A 58 -12.63 5.55 12.82
C LYS A 58 -11.84 4.33 12.36
N ARG A 59 -10.53 4.38 12.56
CA ARG A 59 -9.59 3.29 12.26
C ARG A 59 -10.03 1.97 12.90
N ASP A 60 -10.41 1.98 14.16
CA ASP A 60 -10.80 0.78 14.90
C ASP A 60 -12.02 0.09 14.29
N ALA A 61 -12.97 0.88 13.74
CA ALA A 61 -14.13 0.33 13.04
C ALA A 61 -13.74 -0.37 11.73
N LEU A 62 -12.78 0.20 11.00
CA LEU A 62 -12.24 -0.41 9.78
C LEU A 62 -11.46 -1.69 10.10
N GLU A 63 -10.62 -1.67 11.12
CA GLU A 63 -9.88 -2.86 11.58
C GLU A 63 -10.82 -3.97 12.08
N TYR A 64 -11.89 -3.60 12.75
CA TYR A 64 -12.93 -4.54 13.18
C TYR A 64 -13.63 -5.18 11.98
N ALA A 65 -14.05 -4.37 11.00
CA ALA A 65 -14.68 -4.87 9.78
C ALA A 65 -13.74 -5.81 9.00
N PHE A 66 -12.46 -5.44 8.87
CA PHE A 66 -11.45 -6.27 8.23
C PHE A 66 -11.30 -7.63 8.94
N ARG A 67 -11.23 -7.64 10.28
CA ARG A 67 -11.16 -8.90 11.05
C ARG A 67 -12.34 -9.81 10.77
N LYS A 68 -13.55 -9.25 10.69
CA LYS A 68 -14.75 -10.03 10.36
C LYS A 68 -14.70 -10.64 8.97
N ILE A 69 -14.27 -9.87 7.97
CA ILE A 69 -14.11 -10.35 6.59
C ILE A 69 -13.03 -11.42 6.53
N ARG A 70 -11.88 -11.19 7.15
CA ARG A 70 -10.77 -12.14 7.22
C ARG A 70 -11.19 -13.50 7.77
N ASP A 71 -11.96 -13.49 8.87
CA ASP A 71 -12.43 -14.72 9.51
C ASP A 71 -13.44 -15.49 8.64
N ILE A 72 -14.14 -14.81 7.70
CA ILE A 72 -15.07 -15.44 6.74
C ILE A 72 -14.31 -16.06 5.56
N ILE A 73 -13.28 -15.39 5.05
CA ILE A 73 -12.52 -15.84 3.87
C ILE A 73 -11.39 -16.80 4.22
N ASP A 74 -11.27 -17.19 5.48
CA ASP A 74 -10.32 -18.17 6.01
C ASP A 74 -8.87 -17.96 5.51
N VAL A 75 -8.36 -16.75 5.65
CA VAL A 75 -6.95 -16.42 5.34
C VAL A 75 -6.00 -16.97 6.42
N SER A 76 -6.47 -17.94 7.22
CA SER A 76 -5.80 -18.39 8.43
C SER A 76 -4.67 -19.41 8.22
N ASP A 77 -4.46 -19.92 7.01
CA ASP A 77 -3.67 -21.14 6.80
C ASP A 77 -2.18 -20.92 6.45
N SER A 78 -1.65 -19.73 6.71
CA SER A 78 -0.23 -19.46 6.39
C SER A 78 0.75 -19.73 7.55
N GLY A 79 0.29 -20.26 8.69
CA GLY A 79 1.16 -20.55 9.86
C GLY A 79 1.77 -19.32 10.53
N TYR A 80 1.47 -18.13 10.02
CA TYR A 80 1.88 -16.84 10.55
C TYR A 80 0.71 -16.16 11.29
N ASP A 81 1.03 -15.12 12.05
CA ASP A 81 0.02 -14.27 12.68
C ASP A 81 -1.08 -13.88 11.67
N LYS A 82 -2.34 -13.86 12.15
CA LYS A 82 -3.49 -13.52 11.30
C LYS A 82 -3.28 -12.21 10.57
N ALA A 83 -3.55 -12.20 9.25
CA ALA A 83 -3.42 -11.03 8.39
C ALA A 83 -4.08 -9.78 9.00
N ARG A 84 -3.41 -8.65 8.92
CA ARG A 84 -3.85 -7.35 9.44
C ARG A 84 -4.15 -6.40 8.29
N LEU A 85 -4.97 -5.40 8.53
CA LEU A 85 -5.24 -4.35 7.54
C LEU A 85 -3.94 -3.67 7.05
N TYR A 86 -2.94 -3.53 7.93
CA TYR A 86 -1.65 -2.94 7.59
C TYR A 86 -0.83 -3.79 6.61
N ASP A 87 -1.09 -5.07 6.51
CA ASP A 87 -0.34 -5.97 5.63
C ASP A 87 -0.61 -5.73 4.14
N PHE A 88 -1.72 -5.04 3.80
CA PHE A 88 -1.92 -4.50 2.44
C PHE A 88 -0.80 -3.55 2.01
N ARG A 89 -0.25 -2.78 2.95
CA ARG A 89 0.87 -1.89 2.69
C ARG A 89 2.13 -2.68 2.37
N HIS A 90 2.39 -3.75 3.11
CA HIS A 90 3.52 -4.65 2.84
C HIS A 90 3.36 -5.33 1.47
N THR A 91 2.18 -5.88 1.20
CA THR A 91 1.85 -6.50 -0.09
C THR A 91 2.03 -5.53 -1.25
N PHE A 92 1.58 -4.29 -1.11
CA PHE A 92 1.76 -3.27 -2.14
C PHE A 92 3.24 -3.01 -2.42
N ALA A 93 4.05 -2.80 -1.40
CA ALA A 93 5.48 -2.53 -1.56
C ALA A 93 6.21 -3.71 -2.21
N SER A 94 6.00 -4.92 -1.70
CA SER A 94 6.64 -6.14 -2.22
C SER A 94 6.24 -6.42 -3.67
N ARG A 95 4.95 -6.30 -4.02
CA ARG A 95 4.48 -6.48 -5.40
C ARG A 95 4.99 -5.41 -6.35
N THR A 96 5.15 -4.17 -5.88
CA THR A 96 5.72 -3.09 -6.69
C THR A 96 7.18 -3.39 -7.03
N ILE A 97 7.96 -3.81 -6.04
CA ILE A 97 9.38 -4.15 -6.24
C ILE A 97 9.50 -5.38 -7.15
N LEU A 98 8.69 -6.43 -6.91
CA LEU A 98 8.65 -7.62 -7.76
C LEU A 98 8.36 -7.28 -9.22
N GLY A 99 7.33 -6.47 -9.47
CA GLY A 99 6.99 -6.02 -10.82
C GLY A 99 8.10 -5.19 -11.50
N TRP A 100 8.90 -4.45 -10.73
CA TRP A 100 10.09 -3.78 -11.29
C TRP A 100 11.20 -4.76 -11.66
N LEU A 101 11.43 -5.78 -10.84
CA LEU A 101 12.41 -6.83 -11.13
C LEU A 101 12.02 -7.65 -12.36
N GLU A 102 10.76 -8.00 -12.51
CA GLU A 102 10.21 -8.71 -13.67
C GLU A 102 10.35 -7.92 -14.97
N GLN A 103 10.26 -6.58 -14.88
CA GLN A 103 10.40 -5.66 -16.02
C GLN A 103 11.84 -5.19 -16.24
N ASP A 104 12.78 -5.74 -15.51
CA ASP A 104 14.21 -5.37 -15.56
C ASP A 104 14.49 -3.88 -15.26
N ILE A 105 13.65 -3.28 -14.45
CA ILE A 105 13.80 -1.90 -13.98
C ILE A 105 14.80 -1.86 -12.84
N ASP A 106 15.68 -0.87 -12.82
CA ASP A 106 16.59 -0.63 -11.71
C ASP A 106 15.81 -0.28 -10.44
N VAL A 107 15.72 -1.26 -9.55
CA VAL A 107 15.00 -1.14 -8.28
C VAL A 107 15.64 -0.09 -7.37
N ASN A 108 16.98 0.00 -7.33
CA ASN A 108 17.67 0.96 -6.47
C ASN A 108 17.34 2.40 -6.86
N ALA A 109 17.27 2.69 -8.15
CA ALA A 109 16.86 4.01 -8.65
C ALA A 109 15.39 4.34 -8.32
N LYS A 110 14.52 3.34 -8.14
CA LYS A 110 13.08 3.51 -7.88
C LYS A 110 12.70 3.44 -6.42
N LEU A 111 13.51 2.86 -5.55
CA LEU A 111 13.19 2.70 -4.12
C LEU A 111 12.91 4.03 -3.42
N TYR A 112 13.62 5.09 -3.78
CA TYR A 112 13.36 6.42 -3.24
C TYR A 112 11.94 6.92 -3.57
N LEU A 113 11.46 6.67 -4.78
CA LEU A 113 10.10 7.02 -5.19
C LEU A 113 9.06 6.23 -4.40
N LEU A 114 9.30 4.92 -4.21
CA LEU A 114 8.43 4.08 -3.39
C LEU A 114 8.41 4.55 -1.92
N SER A 115 9.57 4.87 -1.35
CA SER A 115 9.71 5.42 -0.01
C SER A 115 8.87 6.70 0.16
N THR A 116 8.99 7.61 -0.79
CA THR A 116 8.22 8.87 -0.82
C THR A 116 6.72 8.60 -0.95
N TYR A 117 6.32 7.72 -1.85
CA TYR A 117 4.93 7.32 -2.05
C TYR A 117 4.33 6.75 -0.75
N MET A 118 5.04 5.86 -0.10
CA MET A 118 4.63 5.26 1.17
C MET A 118 4.71 6.24 2.34
N GLY A 119 5.48 7.32 2.22
CA GLY A 119 5.68 8.31 3.26
C GLY A 119 6.58 7.81 4.38
N HIS A 120 7.59 7.04 4.05
CA HIS A 120 8.67 6.73 4.96
C HIS A 120 9.55 7.96 5.17
N ASN A 121 10.02 8.17 6.39
CA ASN A 121 10.95 9.27 6.69
C ASN A 121 12.38 8.92 6.28
N HIS A 122 12.72 7.66 6.39
CA HIS A 122 14.02 7.12 6.06
C HIS A 122 13.86 6.14 4.91
N PRO A 123 14.58 6.30 3.78
CA PRO A 123 14.56 5.33 2.68
C PRO A 123 14.88 3.90 3.12
N GLU A 124 15.67 3.76 4.18
CA GLU A 124 16.07 2.48 4.80
C GLU A 124 14.85 1.64 5.22
N ASP A 125 13.76 2.29 5.65
CA ASP A 125 12.51 1.62 5.99
C ASP A 125 11.89 0.89 4.79
N THR A 126 12.28 1.27 3.57
CA THR A 126 11.83 0.65 2.32
C THR A 126 12.78 -0.48 1.87
N TYR A 127 14.07 -0.40 2.19
CA TYR A 127 15.03 -1.46 1.86
C TYR A 127 14.69 -2.79 2.53
N TRP A 128 14.03 -2.75 3.67
CA TRP A 128 13.56 -3.96 4.34
C TRP A 128 12.72 -4.87 3.41
N TYR A 129 11.94 -4.26 2.50
CA TYR A 129 11.11 -5.02 1.57
C TYR A 129 11.91 -5.85 0.56
N LEU A 130 13.15 -5.47 0.25
CA LEU A 130 14.02 -6.23 -0.65
C LEU A 130 14.44 -7.59 -0.05
N SER A 131 14.51 -7.66 1.29
CA SER A 131 14.90 -8.87 2.00
C SER A 131 13.73 -9.60 2.67
N ALA A 132 12.51 -9.07 2.54
CA ALA A 132 11.36 -9.51 3.34
C ALA A 132 10.55 -10.63 2.69
N THR A 133 10.74 -10.92 1.39
CA THR A 133 9.99 -11.95 0.68
C THR A 133 10.94 -12.96 0.03
N PRO A 134 10.68 -14.26 0.17
CA PRO A 134 11.48 -15.31 -0.48
C PRO A 134 11.59 -15.10 -1.99
N GLU A 135 10.50 -14.74 -2.65
CA GLU A 135 10.46 -14.50 -4.10
C GLU A 135 11.42 -13.38 -4.53
N LEU A 136 11.53 -12.31 -3.74
CA LEU A 136 12.47 -11.21 -4.01
C LEU A 136 13.92 -11.64 -3.79
N LEU A 137 14.17 -12.48 -2.79
CA LEU A 137 15.49 -13.05 -2.54
C LEU A 137 15.91 -14.00 -3.67
N ASP A 138 15.02 -14.89 -4.11
CA ASP A 138 15.28 -15.82 -5.20
C ASP A 138 15.56 -15.09 -6.52
N MET A 139 14.74 -14.11 -6.88
CA MET A 139 14.94 -13.31 -8.08
C MET A 139 16.24 -12.49 -8.04
N SER A 140 16.60 -11.94 -6.89
CA SER A 140 17.86 -11.21 -6.75
C SER A 140 19.06 -12.15 -6.85
N SER A 141 18.97 -13.37 -6.31
CA SER A 141 20.01 -14.40 -6.42
C SER A 141 20.18 -14.87 -7.87
N CYS A 142 19.07 -15.18 -8.56
CA CYS A 142 19.13 -15.57 -9.98
C CYS A 142 19.73 -14.47 -10.86
N LYS A 143 19.40 -13.19 -10.63
CA LYS A 143 20.03 -12.09 -11.36
C LYS A 143 21.51 -11.96 -11.05
N TYR A 144 21.91 -12.14 -9.80
CA TYR A 144 23.31 -12.12 -9.41
C TYR A 144 24.10 -13.25 -10.09
N GLU A 145 23.59 -14.47 -10.10
CA GLU A 145 24.20 -15.62 -10.78
C GLU A 145 24.31 -15.40 -12.29
N ASN A 146 23.30 -14.82 -12.94
CA ASN A 146 23.35 -14.50 -14.37
C ASN A 146 24.37 -13.41 -14.72
N ILE A 147 24.63 -12.47 -13.81
CA ILE A 147 25.59 -11.36 -14.05
C ILE A 147 27.01 -11.78 -13.69
N TYR A 148 27.21 -12.55 -12.63
CA TYR A 148 28.51 -12.86 -12.06
C TYR A 148 28.90 -14.34 -12.11
N GLY A 149 27.94 -15.26 -12.30
CA GLY A 149 28.16 -16.71 -12.37
C GLY A 149 28.69 -17.23 -13.72
N GLY A 150 28.88 -16.36 -14.71
CA GLY A 150 29.30 -16.73 -16.07
C GLY A 150 30.80 -16.85 -16.28
N HIS A 151 31.64 -16.93 -15.25
CA HIS A 151 33.09 -17.09 -15.35
C HIS A 151 33.61 -18.24 -14.48
N ASP A 152 33.22 -19.47 -14.85
CA ASP A 152 34.02 -20.67 -14.53
C ASP A 152 33.77 -21.75 -15.59
N ASN A 153 34.37 -21.56 -16.74
CA ASN A 153 34.69 -22.62 -17.68
C ASN A 153 36.04 -22.29 -18.32
N GLY A 154 37.08 -22.64 -17.64
CA GLY A 154 38.44 -22.69 -18.13
C GLY A 154 39.12 -23.90 -17.55
#